data_31c0baefac03b96d96d8f67bf09a9ada
#
_entry.id   31c0baefac03b96d96d8f67bf09a9ada
#
_cell.length_a   1.000
_cell.length_b   1.000
_cell.length_c   1.000
_cell.angle_alpha   90.00
_cell.angle_beta   90.00
_cell.angle_gamma   90.00
#
_symmetry.space_group_name_H-M   'P 1'
#
loop_
_entity.id
_entity.type
_entity.pdbx_description
1 polymer ?
#
loop_
_entity_poly.entity_id
_entity_poly.type
_entity_poly.pdbx_seq_one_letter_code
_entity_poly.pdbx_strand_id
1 'polypeptide(L)'
;MKIGSILFLSIILALAPQSVCAVHTFPKSLADSLIHQSIQDTIIPGAVLCVVEDGAISYLQAYGNRSVFPEQSPMTTNTIFDLASLSKPLGAGTAMLLLCAEGKANIDDFVAQYIPNYHKDVRIRHLMTHYSGLPAYMGALRLDSIYLARQTTTSRPDFMIDTIARCSCPSEVGEKYRYSCLNFISLQRVVEAIVGTDINTYMREKLYNQLNTNTMGWLPADSLLYRIAPTECTDTTCLHGDVHDPLARIMMQGISGNAGIFATAEDIAHWVIWFMNLPADTRANACHAGLWTDSITTSSGTSTLVCRHTGYTGTSVTILPDERRALILLTNRVHPKDEHNLSALRKTLNSMLIP
;
A
#
# COMPACT_ATOMS: atom_id res chain seq x y z
N MET A 1 -51.54 12.93 -68.72
CA MET A 1 -51.18 13.66 -67.46
C MET A 1 -51.55 12.79 -66.28
N LYS A 2 -50.54 12.14 -65.63
CA LYS A 2 -50.75 11.37 -64.39
C LYS A 2 -49.95 12.09 -63.30
N ILE A 3 -50.67 12.58 -62.31
CA ILE A 3 -50.16 13.25 -61.14
C ILE A 3 -49.73 12.17 -60.15
N GLY A 4 -48.45 12.09 -59.88
CA GLY A 4 -47.87 11.15 -58.87
C GLY A 4 -48.01 11.72 -57.46
N SER A 5 -48.63 10.96 -56.58
CA SER A 5 -48.73 11.26 -55.13
C SER A 5 -47.42 10.92 -54.44
N ILE A 6 -46.77 11.94 -53.84
CA ILE A 6 -45.59 11.77 -52.99
C ILE A 6 -46.08 11.45 -51.58
N LEU A 7 -45.79 10.23 -51.11
CA LEU A 7 -46.05 9.79 -49.74
C LEU A 7 -44.90 10.32 -48.86
N PHE A 8 -45.19 11.23 -47.91
CA PHE A 8 -44.26 11.64 -46.85
C PHE A 8 -44.28 10.58 -45.76
N LEU A 9 -43.16 9.86 -45.66
CA LEU A 9 -42.92 8.90 -44.55
C LEU A 9 -42.32 9.67 -43.36
N SER A 10 -43.13 9.97 -42.35
CA SER A 10 -42.65 10.60 -41.10
C SER A 10 -41.93 9.54 -40.24
N ILE A 11 -40.63 9.59 -40.18
CA ILE A 11 -39.83 8.79 -39.25
C ILE A 11 -39.94 9.43 -37.87
N ILE A 12 -40.72 8.81 -37.00
CA ILE A 12 -40.75 9.13 -35.56
C ILE A 12 -39.49 8.46 -34.95
N LEU A 13 -38.46 9.25 -34.68
CA LEU A 13 -37.30 8.81 -33.87
C LEU A 13 -37.79 8.68 -32.42
N ALA A 14 -38.04 7.46 -31.98
CA ALA A 14 -38.25 7.19 -30.57
C ALA A 14 -36.92 7.40 -29.83
N LEU A 15 -36.79 8.52 -29.12
CA LEU A 15 -35.71 8.74 -28.15
C LEU A 15 -35.98 7.74 -27.00
N ALA A 16 -35.19 6.67 -26.98
CA ALA A 16 -35.12 5.80 -25.81
C ALA A 16 -34.64 6.64 -24.60
N PRO A 17 -35.28 6.53 -23.43
CA PRO A 17 -34.80 7.22 -22.26
C PRO A 17 -33.38 6.70 -21.96
N GLN A 18 -32.41 7.58 -22.09
CA GLN A 18 -31.08 7.31 -21.55
C GLN A 18 -31.24 7.24 -20.04
N SER A 19 -31.12 6.05 -19.49
CA SER A 19 -31.01 5.86 -18.05
C SER A 19 -29.82 6.67 -17.58
N VAL A 20 -30.09 7.83 -16.97
CA VAL A 20 -29.06 8.58 -16.25
C VAL A 20 -28.69 7.71 -15.06
N CYS A 21 -27.65 6.92 -15.22
CA CYS A 21 -27.05 6.24 -14.09
C CYS A 21 -26.64 7.35 -13.12
N ALA A 22 -27.22 7.36 -11.93
CA ALA A 22 -26.87 8.35 -10.91
C ALA A 22 -25.36 8.21 -10.67
N VAL A 23 -24.59 9.26 -11.00
CA VAL A 23 -23.15 9.29 -10.72
C VAL A 23 -23.03 9.27 -9.21
N HIS A 24 -22.59 8.13 -8.67
CA HIS A 24 -22.31 8.02 -7.23
C HIS A 24 -21.12 8.91 -6.92
N THR A 25 -21.35 10.01 -6.24
CA THR A 25 -20.31 10.91 -5.77
C THR A 25 -19.94 10.57 -4.33
N PHE A 26 -18.64 10.61 -4.01
CA PHE A 26 -18.18 10.35 -2.65
C PHE A 26 -18.80 11.37 -1.66
N PRO A 27 -19.41 10.91 -0.53
CA PRO A 27 -20.12 11.78 0.41
C PRO A 27 -19.14 12.52 1.34
N LYS A 28 -18.47 13.56 0.82
CA LYS A 28 -17.40 14.33 1.46
C LYS A 28 -17.75 14.80 2.88
N SER A 29 -18.91 15.46 3.04
CA SER A 29 -19.34 16.01 4.34
C SER A 29 -19.55 14.93 5.41
N LEU A 30 -20.00 13.74 5.02
CA LEU A 30 -20.15 12.63 5.96
C LEU A 30 -18.77 12.07 6.38
N ALA A 31 -17.84 11.96 5.43
CA ALA A 31 -16.47 11.55 5.70
C ALA A 31 -15.76 12.55 6.63
N ASP A 32 -15.93 13.87 6.37
CA ASP A 32 -15.41 14.92 7.24
C ASP A 32 -15.93 14.77 8.68
N SER A 33 -17.23 14.61 8.83
CA SER A 33 -17.86 14.45 10.15
C SER A 33 -17.31 13.26 10.91
N LEU A 34 -17.12 12.11 10.24
CA LEU A 34 -16.58 10.90 10.85
C LEU A 34 -15.11 11.06 11.30
N ILE A 35 -14.29 11.73 10.48
CA ILE A 35 -12.90 11.97 10.84
C ILE A 35 -12.81 12.97 11.99
N HIS A 36 -13.60 14.06 11.96
CA HIS A 36 -13.65 15.01 13.06
C HIS A 36 -14.11 14.35 14.37
N GLN A 37 -15.13 13.47 14.31
CA GLN A 37 -15.57 12.70 15.47
C GLN A 37 -14.45 11.81 16.01
N SER A 38 -13.72 11.12 15.12
CA SER A 38 -12.59 10.26 15.54
C SER A 38 -11.46 11.04 16.21
N ILE A 39 -11.25 12.30 15.81
CA ILE A 39 -10.29 13.21 16.48
C ILE A 39 -10.83 13.67 17.84
N GLN A 40 -12.11 14.05 17.93
CA GLN A 40 -12.74 14.45 19.19
C GLN A 40 -12.76 13.31 20.22
N ASP A 41 -12.98 12.08 19.75
CA ASP A 41 -12.94 10.86 20.57
C ASP A 41 -11.50 10.39 20.87
N THR A 42 -10.49 11.17 20.48
CA THR A 42 -9.06 10.86 20.67
C THR A 42 -8.57 9.56 20.03
N ILE A 43 -9.31 9.00 19.07
CA ILE A 43 -8.93 7.76 18.36
C ILE A 43 -7.72 8.00 17.47
N ILE A 44 -7.62 9.19 16.87
CA ILE A 44 -6.50 9.64 16.04
C ILE A 44 -6.14 11.12 16.35
N PRO A 45 -4.87 11.49 16.36
CA PRO A 45 -4.47 12.90 16.45
C PRO A 45 -4.87 13.70 15.22
N GLY A 46 -4.81 13.09 14.04
CA GLY A 46 -5.15 13.68 12.76
C GLY A 46 -5.11 12.69 11.61
N ALA A 47 -5.53 13.16 10.45
CA ALA A 47 -5.60 12.38 9.22
C ALA A 47 -5.40 13.23 7.96
N VAL A 48 -5.04 12.56 6.87
CA VAL A 48 -5.22 13.05 5.51
C VAL A 48 -6.09 12.04 4.76
N LEU A 49 -7.22 12.51 4.22
CA LEU A 49 -8.11 11.74 3.36
C LEU A 49 -7.93 12.19 1.91
N CYS A 50 -7.68 11.22 1.03
CA CYS A 50 -7.64 11.44 -0.42
C CYS A 50 -8.59 10.46 -1.10
N VAL A 51 -9.39 10.98 -2.04
CA VAL A 51 -10.29 10.18 -2.88
C VAL A 51 -9.92 10.40 -4.34
N VAL A 52 -9.80 9.29 -5.06
CA VAL A 52 -9.62 9.27 -6.51
C VAL A 52 -10.93 8.82 -7.13
N GLU A 53 -11.44 9.54 -8.11
CA GLU A 53 -12.60 9.20 -8.93
C GLU A 53 -12.25 9.46 -10.40
N ASP A 54 -12.64 8.56 -11.29
CA ASP A 54 -12.36 8.62 -12.73
C ASP A 54 -10.87 8.80 -13.11
N GLY A 55 -9.97 8.35 -12.22
CA GLY A 55 -8.53 8.47 -12.43
C GLY A 55 -7.95 9.86 -12.13
N ALA A 56 -8.68 10.68 -11.36
CA ALA A 56 -8.23 11.99 -10.87
C ALA A 56 -8.50 12.13 -9.35
N ILE A 57 -7.70 12.94 -8.67
CA ILE A 57 -7.95 13.29 -7.27
C ILE A 57 -9.19 14.19 -7.22
N SER A 58 -10.29 13.68 -6.66
CA SER A 58 -11.56 14.40 -6.49
C SER A 58 -11.71 15.04 -5.11
N TYR A 59 -10.92 14.56 -4.14
CA TYR A 59 -10.91 15.07 -2.78
C TYR A 59 -9.56 14.86 -2.11
N LEU A 60 -9.03 15.89 -1.44
CA LEU A 60 -7.81 15.84 -0.66
C LEU A 60 -7.91 16.81 0.50
N GLN A 61 -8.00 16.30 1.73
CA GLN A 61 -8.25 17.10 2.93
C GLN A 61 -7.43 16.61 4.11
N ALA A 62 -6.91 17.56 4.90
CA ALA A 62 -6.19 17.30 6.14
C ALA A 62 -7.04 17.68 7.36
N TYR A 63 -6.90 16.92 8.46
CA TYR A 63 -7.68 17.07 9.69
C TYR A 63 -6.79 16.94 10.91
N GLY A 64 -7.05 17.76 11.94
CA GLY A 64 -6.39 17.66 13.24
C GLY A 64 -4.90 17.94 13.21
N ASN A 65 -4.11 17.16 13.93
CA ASN A 65 -2.71 17.41 14.19
C ASN A 65 -1.80 16.31 13.63
N ARG A 66 -0.69 16.75 13.03
CA ARG A 66 0.42 15.88 12.62
C ARG A 66 1.19 15.38 13.84
N SER A 67 1.36 16.21 14.85
CA SER A 67 1.97 15.88 16.12
C SER A 67 1.15 16.47 17.28
N VAL A 68 1.08 15.73 18.39
CA VAL A 68 0.50 16.22 19.65
C VAL A 68 1.52 16.15 20.79
N PHE A 69 2.71 15.58 20.55
CA PHE A 69 3.79 15.48 21.52
C PHE A 69 5.16 15.46 20.77
N PRO A 70 6.24 16.09 21.29
CA PRO A 70 6.25 16.96 22.47
C PRO A 70 5.53 18.30 22.21
N GLU A 71 5.39 18.70 20.95
CA GLU A 71 4.74 19.94 20.54
C GLU A 71 3.60 19.67 19.56
N GLN A 72 2.54 20.42 19.69
CA GLN A 72 1.41 20.34 18.79
C GLN A 72 1.74 21.01 17.46
N SER A 73 1.52 20.29 16.35
CA SER A 73 1.62 20.84 15.00
C SER A 73 0.45 20.41 14.12
N PRO A 74 -0.07 21.29 13.25
CA PRO A 74 -1.25 20.99 12.45
C PRO A 74 -0.93 19.95 11.37
N MET A 75 -1.92 19.11 11.04
CA MET A 75 -1.91 18.25 9.86
C MET A 75 -2.04 19.11 8.61
N THR A 76 -1.36 18.70 7.54
CA THR A 76 -1.46 19.35 6.23
C THR A 76 -1.56 18.27 5.14
N THR A 77 -2.09 18.60 3.98
CA THR A 77 -2.22 17.66 2.85
C THR A 77 -0.87 17.16 2.34
N ASN A 78 0.20 17.92 2.58
CA ASN A 78 1.57 17.56 2.23
C ASN A 78 2.33 16.86 3.38
N THR A 79 1.64 16.45 4.45
CA THR A 79 2.23 15.64 5.52
C THR A 79 2.65 14.28 4.97
N ILE A 80 3.85 13.87 5.36
CA ILE A 80 4.47 12.60 4.97
C ILE A 80 4.26 11.59 6.11
N PHE A 81 3.88 10.36 5.78
CA PHE A 81 3.59 9.31 6.75
C PHE A 81 4.50 8.11 6.54
N ASP A 82 4.93 7.47 7.63
CA ASP A 82 5.40 6.10 7.56
C ASP A 82 4.23 5.19 7.16
N LEU A 83 4.34 4.61 5.99
CA LEU A 83 3.28 3.79 5.40
C LEU A 83 3.17 2.39 6.00
N ALA A 84 4.13 1.99 6.83
CA ALA A 84 4.21 0.65 7.39
C ALA A 84 4.00 -0.43 6.31
N SER A 85 3.03 -1.33 6.51
CA SER A 85 2.80 -2.44 5.59
C SER A 85 2.26 -2.07 4.21
N LEU A 86 1.83 -0.82 3.96
CA LEU A 86 1.57 -0.38 2.59
C LEU A 86 2.84 -0.41 1.72
N SER A 87 4.02 -0.41 2.33
CA SER A 87 5.30 -0.62 1.63
C SER A 87 5.34 -1.93 0.83
N LYS A 88 4.56 -2.95 1.25
CA LYS A 88 4.52 -4.24 0.56
C LYS A 88 4.00 -4.11 -0.87
N PRO A 89 2.75 -3.68 -1.11
CA PRO A 89 2.24 -3.53 -2.46
C PRO A 89 2.87 -2.35 -3.21
N LEU A 90 3.10 -1.21 -2.54
CA LEU A 90 3.63 -0.01 -3.17
C LEU A 90 5.13 -0.13 -3.56
N GLY A 91 5.89 -0.94 -2.82
CA GLY A 91 7.32 -1.16 -3.03
C GLY A 91 7.64 -2.51 -3.66
N ALA A 92 7.94 -3.52 -2.81
CA ALA A 92 8.46 -4.81 -3.29
C ALA A 92 7.51 -5.57 -4.21
N GLY A 93 6.20 -5.49 -3.96
CA GLY A 93 5.18 -6.07 -4.85
C GLY A 93 5.20 -5.44 -6.23
N THR A 94 5.15 -4.10 -6.28
CA THR A 94 5.24 -3.33 -7.53
C THR A 94 6.56 -3.57 -8.26
N ALA A 95 7.70 -3.58 -7.55
CA ALA A 95 9.00 -3.87 -8.16
C ALA A 95 9.01 -5.23 -8.86
N MET A 96 8.48 -6.26 -8.21
CA MET A 96 8.39 -7.60 -8.81
C MET A 96 7.47 -7.62 -10.03
N LEU A 97 6.34 -6.93 -10.01
CA LEU A 97 5.44 -6.81 -11.17
C LEU A 97 6.13 -6.18 -12.37
N LEU A 98 6.90 -5.10 -12.14
CA LEU A 98 7.67 -4.45 -13.21
C LEU A 98 8.70 -5.40 -13.82
N LEU A 99 9.41 -6.18 -12.99
CA LEU A 99 10.37 -7.18 -13.46
C LEU A 99 9.70 -8.31 -14.24
N CYS A 100 8.53 -8.76 -13.81
CA CYS A 100 7.75 -9.75 -14.56
C CYS A 100 7.27 -9.20 -15.90
N ALA A 101 6.79 -7.96 -15.94
CA ALA A 101 6.37 -7.31 -17.18
C ALA A 101 7.53 -7.11 -18.18
N GLU A 102 8.77 -6.94 -17.67
CA GLU A 102 9.99 -6.87 -18.46
C GLU A 102 10.56 -8.25 -18.88
N GLY A 103 9.95 -9.35 -18.44
CA GLY A 103 10.44 -10.70 -18.68
C GLY A 103 11.74 -11.05 -17.93
N LYS A 104 12.10 -10.27 -16.90
CA LYS A 104 13.31 -10.47 -16.07
C LYS A 104 13.07 -11.44 -14.91
N ALA A 105 11.82 -11.71 -14.56
CA ALA A 105 11.39 -12.66 -13.54
C ALA A 105 10.06 -13.30 -13.92
N ASN A 106 9.79 -14.46 -13.33
CA ASN A 106 8.48 -15.10 -13.40
C ASN A 106 7.98 -15.36 -11.98
N ILE A 107 6.70 -15.13 -11.72
CA ILE A 107 6.11 -15.41 -10.40
C ILE A 107 6.23 -16.88 -9.99
N ASP A 108 6.44 -17.77 -10.95
CA ASP A 108 6.66 -19.21 -10.75
C ASP A 108 8.12 -19.60 -10.53
N ASP A 109 9.05 -18.66 -10.61
CA ASP A 109 10.46 -18.92 -10.30
C ASP A 109 10.62 -19.29 -8.83
N PHE A 110 11.52 -20.25 -8.57
CA PHE A 110 11.90 -20.60 -7.20
C PHE A 110 12.76 -19.51 -6.59
N VAL A 111 12.43 -19.09 -5.38
CA VAL A 111 13.19 -18.08 -4.64
C VAL A 111 14.66 -18.49 -4.43
N ALA A 112 14.91 -19.81 -4.33
CA ALA A 112 16.25 -20.36 -4.20
C ALA A 112 17.16 -20.08 -5.41
N GLN A 113 16.63 -19.67 -6.57
CA GLN A 113 17.43 -19.21 -7.72
C GLN A 113 18.12 -17.87 -7.46
N TYR A 114 17.54 -17.05 -6.57
CA TYR A 114 17.97 -15.68 -6.26
C TYR A 114 18.60 -15.56 -4.87
N ILE A 115 18.15 -16.40 -3.92
CA ILE A 115 18.63 -16.41 -2.54
C ILE A 115 19.21 -17.80 -2.24
N PRO A 116 20.53 -17.93 -2.07
CA PRO A 116 21.17 -19.22 -1.76
C PRO A 116 20.60 -19.86 -0.49
N ASN A 117 20.48 -21.19 -0.50
CA ASN A 117 19.97 -21.99 0.62
C ASN A 117 18.54 -21.67 1.07
N TYR A 118 17.77 -20.96 0.26
CA TYR A 118 16.37 -20.68 0.58
C TYR A 118 15.51 -21.95 0.52
N HIS A 119 14.36 -21.93 1.16
CA HIS A 119 13.36 -23.02 1.16
C HIS A 119 13.04 -23.46 -0.27
N LYS A 120 13.36 -24.70 -0.61
CA LYS A 120 13.44 -25.22 -2.00
C LYS A 120 12.13 -25.12 -2.79
N ASP A 121 10.98 -25.22 -2.09
CA ASP A 121 9.66 -25.26 -2.75
C ASP A 121 8.96 -23.89 -2.79
N VAL A 122 9.59 -22.85 -2.20
CA VAL A 122 9.02 -21.50 -2.19
C VAL A 122 9.25 -20.83 -3.54
N ARG A 123 8.15 -20.39 -4.18
CA ARG A 123 8.14 -19.58 -5.39
C ARG A 123 7.84 -18.13 -5.09
N ILE A 124 8.19 -17.22 -6.00
CA ILE A 124 7.92 -15.77 -5.87
C ILE A 124 6.44 -15.51 -5.57
N ARG A 125 5.50 -16.18 -6.26
CA ARG A 125 4.06 -16.07 -5.99
C ARG A 125 3.67 -16.39 -4.54
N HIS A 126 4.34 -17.35 -3.88
CA HIS A 126 4.05 -17.71 -2.49
C HIS A 126 4.45 -16.60 -1.52
N LEU A 127 5.51 -15.84 -1.83
CA LEU A 127 5.89 -14.64 -1.08
C LEU A 127 4.84 -13.54 -1.27
N MET A 128 4.47 -13.25 -2.52
CA MET A 128 3.53 -12.18 -2.87
C MET A 128 2.13 -12.39 -2.27
N THR A 129 1.69 -13.63 -2.13
CA THR A 129 0.35 -14.01 -1.68
C THR A 129 0.28 -14.54 -0.25
N HIS A 130 1.40 -14.55 0.48
CA HIS A 130 1.49 -15.04 1.86
C HIS A 130 1.18 -16.55 2.06
N TYR A 131 1.54 -17.38 1.07
CA TYR A 131 1.43 -18.84 1.11
C TYR A 131 2.79 -19.55 1.20
N SER A 132 3.85 -18.85 1.62
CA SER A 132 5.21 -19.42 1.70
C SER A 132 5.45 -20.42 2.83
N GLY A 133 4.54 -20.48 3.82
CA GLY A 133 4.74 -21.25 5.04
C GLY A 133 5.61 -20.57 6.10
N LEU A 134 6.25 -19.42 5.79
CA LEU A 134 7.14 -18.69 6.72
C LEU A 134 6.41 -18.20 7.98
N PRO A 135 7.12 -18.03 9.11
CA PRO A 135 6.60 -17.35 10.29
C PRO A 135 6.08 -15.94 9.94
N ALA A 136 5.07 -15.47 10.68
CA ALA A 136 4.51 -14.13 10.45
C ALA A 136 5.53 -13.01 10.67
N TYR A 137 6.39 -13.16 11.70
CA TYR A 137 7.34 -12.16 12.16
C TYR A 137 8.47 -12.78 12.96
N MET A 138 9.58 -12.06 13.14
CA MET A 138 10.68 -12.42 14.05
C MET A 138 11.01 -11.23 14.95
N GLY A 139 11.39 -11.48 16.19
CA GLY A 139 11.73 -10.43 17.16
C GLY A 139 13.03 -9.71 16.80
N ALA A 140 12.94 -8.45 16.35
CA ALA A 140 14.06 -7.67 15.85
C ALA A 140 15.17 -7.48 16.89
N LEU A 141 14.83 -7.12 18.13
CA LEU A 141 15.81 -6.92 19.21
C LEU A 141 16.56 -8.21 19.56
N ARG A 142 15.87 -9.36 19.53
CA ARG A 142 16.51 -10.66 19.74
C ARG A 142 17.48 -10.98 18.60
N LEU A 143 17.07 -10.72 17.34
CA LEU A 143 17.95 -10.93 16.19
C LEU A 143 19.17 -10.03 16.20
N ASP A 144 18.99 -8.76 16.58
CA ASP A 144 20.11 -7.81 16.71
C ASP A 144 21.09 -8.25 17.80
N SER A 145 20.60 -8.72 18.96
CA SER A 145 21.44 -9.28 20.01
C SER A 145 22.24 -10.50 19.55
N ILE A 146 21.64 -11.41 18.78
CA ILE A 146 22.33 -12.56 18.18
C ILE A 146 23.36 -12.11 17.15
N TYR A 147 23.00 -11.14 16.30
CA TYR A 147 23.91 -10.58 15.31
C TYR A 147 25.15 -9.97 15.95
N LEU A 148 24.99 -9.13 16.97
CA LEU A 148 26.07 -8.50 17.70
C LEU A 148 26.98 -9.52 18.39
N ALA A 149 26.39 -10.56 19.01
CA ALA A 149 27.13 -11.62 19.68
C ALA A 149 28.00 -12.47 18.72
N ARG A 150 27.64 -12.55 17.43
CA ARG A 150 28.40 -13.32 16.43
C ARG A 150 29.67 -12.62 15.96
N GLN A 151 29.84 -11.33 16.20
CA GLN A 151 30.99 -10.53 15.74
C GLN A 151 31.30 -10.77 14.23
N THR A 152 30.24 -10.89 13.42
CA THR A 152 30.33 -11.20 11.99
C THR A 152 30.65 -9.95 11.16
N THR A 153 31.27 -10.14 10.00
CA THR A 153 31.46 -9.09 8.99
C THR A 153 30.26 -8.98 8.01
N THR A 154 29.32 -9.91 8.10
CA THR A 154 28.08 -9.90 7.30
C THR A 154 27.22 -8.70 7.71
N SER A 155 26.57 -8.04 6.75
CA SER A 155 25.65 -6.93 7.04
C SER A 155 24.40 -7.43 7.80
N ARG A 156 23.72 -6.53 8.54
CA ARG A 156 22.42 -6.88 9.18
C ARG A 156 21.37 -7.37 8.17
N PRO A 157 21.17 -6.72 7.00
CA PRO A 157 20.26 -7.23 5.98
C PRO A 157 20.60 -8.63 5.49
N ASP A 158 21.89 -8.91 5.20
CA ASP A 158 22.30 -10.24 4.75
C ASP A 158 22.13 -11.31 5.84
N PHE A 159 22.45 -10.96 7.10
CA PHE A 159 22.17 -11.82 8.24
C PHE A 159 20.66 -12.12 8.40
N MET A 160 19.82 -11.12 8.17
CA MET A 160 18.35 -11.29 8.21
C MET A 160 17.89 -12.25 7.14
N ILE A 161 18.34 -12.09 5.90
CA ILE A 161 18.02 -12.97 4.78
C ILE A 161 18.49 -14.41 5.03
N ASP A 162 19.72 -14.61 5.50
CA ASP A 162 20.23 -15.94 5.87
C ASP A 162 19.40 -16.58 6.99
N THR A 163 18.96 -15.77 7.96
CA THR A 163 18.09 -16.23 9.05
C THR A 163 16.71 -16.68 8.52
N ILE A 164 16.11 -15.93 7.60
CA ILE A 164 14.84 -16.31 6.96
C ILE A 164 15.02 -17.59 6.14
N ALA A 165 16.08 -17.67 5.34
CA ALA A 165 16.36 -18.83 4.48
C ALA A 165 16.47 -20.16 5.25
N ARG A 166 16.84 -20.09 6.55
CA ARG A 166 17.07 -21.27 7.41
C ARG A 166 16.05 -21.45 8.52
N CYS A 167 15.05 -20.55 8.62
CA CYS A 167 14.08 -20.67 9.72
C CYS A 167 13.13 -21.87 9.50
N SER A 168 12.57 -22.36 10.61
CA SER A 168 11.51 -23.37 10.54
C SER A 168 10.22 -22.76 10.02
N CYS A 169 9.57 -23.43 9.08
CA CYS A 169 8.26 -23.02 8.55
C CYS A 169 7.15 -23.70 9.36
N PRO A 170 6.19 -22.94 9.90
CA PRO A 170 5.08 -23.49 10.68
C PRO A 170 3.98 -24.18 9.86
N SER A 171 4.04 -24.12 8.54
CA SER A 171 3.16 -24.85 7.61
C SER A 171 3.90 -25.16 6.30
N GLU A 172 3.37 -26.10 5.53
CA GLU A 172 3.89 -26.42 4.20
C GLU A 172 3.62 -25.27 3.23
N VAL A 173 4.45 -25.19 2.17
CA VAL A 173 4.34 -24.20 1.11
C VAL A 173 3.03 -24.40 0.34
N GLY A 174 2.25 -23.33 0.16
CA GLY A 174 0.97 -23.37 -0.54
C GLY A 174 -0.22 -23.89 0.29
N GLU A 175 0.02 -24.47 1.47
CA GLU A 175 -1.03 -25.08 2.29
C GLU A 175 -1.96 -24.05 2.95
N LYS A 176 -1.37 -23.03 3.58
CA LYS A 176 -2.12 -22.11 4.44
C LYS A 176 -1.73 -20.66 4.24
N TYR A 177 -2.73 -19.78 4.10
CA TYR A 177 -2.51 -18.35 4.18
C TYR A 177 -1.97 -17.96 5.55
N ARG A 178 -0.81 -17.31 5.56
CA ARG A 178 -0.22 -16.72 6.76
C ARG A 178 0.44 -15.39 6.39
N TYR A 179 -0.20 -14.29 6.77
CA TYR A 179 0.42 -12.98 6.62
C TYR A 179 1.81 -12.96 7.26
N SER A 180 2.82 -12.64 6.48
CA SER A 180 4.22 -12.67 6.93
C SER A 180 4.99 -11.47 6.40
N CYS A 181 5.61 -10.72 7.31
CA CYS A 181 6.55 -9.66 6.97
C CYS A 181 7.81 -10.22 6.28
N LEU A 182 8.21 -11.46 6.65
CA LEU A 182 9.39 -12.11 6.11
C LEU A 182 9.28 -12.38 4.60
N ASN A 183 8.06 -12.60 4.10
CA ASN A 183 7.81 -12.76 2.68
C ASN A 183 8.30 -11.55 1.87
N PHE A 184 7.98 -10.35 2.32
CA PHE A 184 8.31 -9.14 1.59
C PHE A 184 9.76 -8.67 1.81
N ILE A 185 10.38 -9.03 2.93
CA ILE A 185 11.83 -8.91 3.12
C ILE A 185 12.56 -9.83 2.12
N SER A 186 12.10 -11.07 1.95
CA SER A 186 12.66 -12.00 0.96
C SER A 186 12.40 -11.53 -0.47
N LEU A 187 11.19 -11.02 -0.76
CA LEU A 187 10.84 -10.50 -2.09
C LEU A 187 11.73 -9.31 -2.49
N GLN A 188 12.02 -8.40 -1.54
CA GLN A 188 13.01 -7.34 -1.74
C GLN A 188 14.36 -7.92 -2.18
N ARG A 189 14.89 -8.91 -1.47
CA ARG A 189 16.18 -9.52 -1.82
C ARG A 189 16.15 -10.16 -3.22
N VAL A 190 15.03 -10.77 -3.61
CA VAL A 190 14.88 -11.30 -4.98
C VAL A 190 14.96 -10.16 -6.01
N VAL A 191 14.24 -9.04 -5.77
CA VAL A 191 14.31 -7.86 -6.63
C VAL A 191 15.75 -7.37 -6.75
N GLU A 192 16.43 -7.15 -5.63
CA GLU A 192 17.82 -6.64 -5.57
C GLU A 192 18.82 -7.57 -6.26
N ALA A 193 18.64 -8.88 -6.15
CA ALA A 193 19.47 -9.87 -6.85
C ALA A 193 19.31 -9.80 -8.39
N ILE A 194 18.11 -9.44 -8.88
CA ILE A 194 17.84 -9.31 -10.32
C ILE A 194 18.38 -7.98 -10.85
N VAL A 195 18.19 -6.88 -10.11
CA VAL A 195 18.51 -5.53 -10.61
C VAL A 195 19.93 -5.07 -10.29
N GLY A 196 20.60 -5.71 -9.30
CA GLY A 196 22.00 -5.39 -8.91
C GLY A 196 22.14 -4.09 -8.11
N THR A 197 21.05 -3.50 -7.64
CA THR A 197 21.04 -2.30 -6.78
C THR A 197 19.98 -2.45 -5.69
N ASP A 198 19.98 -1.54 -4.69
CA ASP A 198 18.94 -1.55 -3.67
C ASP A 198 17.56 -1.18 -4.24
N ILE A 199 16.50 -1.67 -3.57
CA ILE A 199 15.12 -1.52 -4.05
C ILE A 199 14.66 -0.06 -4.08
N ASN A 200 15.16 0.82 -3.20
CA ASN A 200 14.79 2.24 -3.17
C ASN A 200 15.31 2.96 -4.43
N THR A 201 16.58 2.74 -4.77
CA THR A 201 17.17 3.26 -6.01
C THR A 201 16.41 2.76 -7.23
N TYR A 202 16.18 1.43 -7.32
CA TYR A 202 15.42 0.85 -8.43
C TYR A 202 14.03 1.47 -8.58
N MET A 203 13.25 1.54 -7.50
CA MET A 203 11.88 2.05 -7.56
C MET A 203 11.81 3.54 -7.86
N ARG A 204 12.75 4.35 -7.35
CA ARG A 204 12.83 5.78 -7.70
C ARG A 204 13.09 5.98 -9.19
N GLU A 205 14.08 5.31 -9.75
CA GLU A 205 14.46 5.45 -11.16
C GLU A 205 13.40 4.85 -12.08
N LYS A 206 12.84 3.71 -11.70
CA LYS A 206 11.95 2.95 -12.56
C LYS A 206 10.51 3.46 -12.58
N LEU A 207 10.01 3.97 -11.45
CA LEU A 207 8.60 4.32 -11.33
C LEU A 207 8.36 5.66 -10.63
N TYR A 208 8.85 5.85 -9.40
CA TYR A 208 8.41 6.97 -8.58
C TYR A 208 8.70 8.35 -9.21
N ASN A 209 9.89 8.54 -9.80
CA ASN A 209 10.23 9.78 -10.50
C ASN A 209 9.31 10.02 -11.71
N GLN A 210 8.86 8.97 -12.40
CA GLN A 210 7.96 9.07 -13.56
C GLN A 210 6.53 9.43 -13.16
N LEU A 211 6.12 9.08 -11.94
CA LEU A 211 4.81 9.40 -11.38
C LEU A 211 4.76 10.75 -10.68
N ASN A 212 5.88 11.52 -10.65
CA ASN A 212 6.02 12.74 -9.85
C ASN A 212 5.75 12.55 -8.36
N THR A 213 6.06 11.36 -7.82
CA THR A 213 5.92 11.07 -6.39
C THR A 213 7.17 11.55 -5.66
N ASN A 214 7.20 12.84 -5.34
CA ASN A 214 8.41 13.54 -4.89
C ASN A 214 8.89 13.11 -3.48
N THR A 215 8.02 12.54 -2.65
CA THR A 215 8.37 12.13 -1.29
C THR A 215 8.32 10.62 -1.09
N MET A 216 7.77 9.88 -2.06
CA MET A 216 7.61 8.43 -1.94
C MET A 216 8.96 7.70 -2.03
N GLY A 217 9.25 6.88 -1.02
CA GLY A 217 10.47 6.06 -0.96
C GLY A 217 10.90 5.77 0.46
N TRP A 218 11.99 5.02 0.58
CA TRP A 218 12.64 4.71 1.85
C TRP A 218 13.64 5.80 2.21
N LEU A 219 14.01 5.88 3.49
CA LEU A 219 14.99 6.82 4.03
C LEU A 219 14.70 8.26 3.60
N PRO A 220 13.63 8.88 4.11
CA PRO A 220 13.31 10.26 3.77
C PRO A 220 14.48 11.19 4.13
N ALA A 221 14.73 12.19 3.29
CA ALA A 221 15.80 13.14 3.54
C ALA A 221 15.52 13.98 4.81
N ASP A 222 16.55 14.33 5.55
CA ASP A 222 16.45 15.16 6.77
C ASP A 222 15.72 16.47 6.53
N SER A 223 15.87 17.05 5.34
CA SER A 223 15.16 18.27 4.93
C SER A 223 13.63 18.11 4.86
N LEU A 224 13.10 16.90 4.94
CA LEU A 224 11.66 16.61 4.95
C LEU A 224 11.10 16.32 6.35
N LEU A 225 11.95 16.21 7.38
CA LEU A 225 11.53 15.85 8.73
C LEU A 225 10.39 16.74 9.25
N TYR A 226 10.44 18.05 8.98
CA TYR A 226 9.40 18.97 9.42
C TYR A 226 8.00 18.69 8.84
N ARG A 227 7.89 17.83 7.80
CA ARG A 227 6.64 17.40 7.18
C ARG A 227 6.21 16.00 7.62
N ILE A 228 7.11 15.23 8.22
CA ILE A 228 6.82 13.84 8.60
C ILE A 228 5.96 13.82 9.87
N ALA A 229 4.93 12.98 9.86
CA ALA A 229 4.16 12.69 11.05
C ALA A 229 4.97 11.73 11.96
N PRO A 230 5.21 12.08 13.24
CA PRO A 230 5.84 11.16 14.17
C PRO A 230 4.93 9.94 14.43
N THR A 231 5.55 8.83 14.79
CA THR A 231 4.86 7.61 15.20
C THR A 231 4.91 7.44 16.73
N GLU A 232 5.20 6.25 17.26
CA GLU A 232 5.25 6.02 18.70
C GLU A 232 6.31 6.87 19.41
N CYS A 233 5.96 7.29 20.62
CA CYS A 233 6.86 8.03 21.50
C CYS A 233 7.20 7.22 22.75
N THR A 234 8.42 7.37 23.23
CA THR A 234 8.81 7.12 24.62
C THR A 234 8.47 8.34 25.46
N ASP A 235 8.81 8.33 26.74
CA ASP A 235 8.56 9.48 27.65
C ASP A 235 9.27 10.76 27.18
N THR A 236 10.31 10.67 26.39
CA THR A 236 11.17 11.79 26.01
C THR A 236 11.29 12.04 24.50
N THR A 237 11.10 11.02 23.68
CA THR A 237 11.36 11.09 22.22
C THR A 237 10.34 10.30 21.43
N CYS A 238 10.05 10.75 20.20
CA CYS A 238 9.21 10.05 19.25
C CYS A 238 10.04 9.50 18.09
N LEU A 239 9.61 8.40 17.50
CA LEU A 239 10.12 7.98 16.21
C LEU A 239 9.64 8.98 15.15
N HIS A 240 10.55 9.69 14.52
CA HIS A 240 10.27 10.79 13.61
C HIS A 240 11.24 10.73 12.42
N GLY A 241 10.73 10.31 11.27
CA GLY A 241 11.55 10.02 10.08
C GLY A 241 12.21 8.64 10.09
N ASP A 242 12.21 7.97 11.22
CA ASP A 242 12.65 6.58 11.36
C ASP A 242 11.48 5.62 11.16
N VAL A 243 11.76 4.46 10.58
CA VAL A 243 10.75 3.43 10.32
C VAL A 243 10.19 2.86 11.62
N HIS A 244 8.87 2.84 11.76
CA HIS A 244 8.19 2.29 12.95
C HIS A 244 8.45 0.78 13.13
N ASP A 245 8.36 -0.01 12.05
CA ASP A 245 8.59 -1.46 12.11
C ASP A 245 10.02 -1.80 12.55
N PRO A 246 10.22 -2.53 13.69
CA PRO A 246 11.56 -2.79 14.21
C PRO A 246 12.42 -3.69 13.30
N LEU A 247 11.83 -4.65 12.54
CA LEU A 247 12.63 -5.45 11.59
C LEU A 247 13.16 -4.57 10.46
N ALA A 248 12.32 -3.70 9.90
CA ALA A 248 12.71 -2.78 8.86
C ALA A 248 13.76 -1.78 9.37
N ARG A 249 13.54 -1.19 10.57
CA ARG A 249 14.46 -0.20 11.13
C ARG A 249 15.81 -0.80 11.52
N ILE A 250 15.82 -1.90 12.31
CA ILE A 250 17.02 -2.44 12.94
C ILE A 250 17.74 -3.41 12.00
N MET A 251 17.03 -4.41 11.49
CA MET A 251 17.65 -5.50 10.73
C MET A 251 17.84 -5.14 9.26
N MET A 252 16.90 -4.37 8.67
CA MET A 252 16.99 -3.96 7.27
C MET A 252 17.49 -2.52 7.09
N GLN A 253 17.90 -1.85 8.18
CA GLN A 253 18.53 -0.52 8.15
C GLN A 253 17.71 0.56 7.42
N GLY A 254 16.37 0.49 7.54
CA GLY A 254 15.43 1.45 6.97
C GLY A 254 14.91 1.13 5.57
N ILE A 255 15.62 0.33 4.77
CA ILE A 255 15.16 -0.10 3.44
C ILE A 255 14.63 -1.53 3.53
N SER A 256 13.32 -1.71 3.55
CA SER A 256 12.72 -3.02 3.71
C SER A 256 11.46 -3.21 2.87
N GLY A 257 11.35 -4.40 2.25
CA GLY A 257 10.19 -4.74 1.44
C GLY A 257 8.89 -4.88 2.24
N ASN A 258 8.98 -5.11 3.57
CA ASN A 258 7.80 -5.25 4.42
C ASN A 258 7.27 -3.92 4.97
N ALA A 259 8.12 -2.88 5.09
CA ALA A 259 7.80 -1.57 5.66
C ALA A 259 8.88 -0.54 5.29
N GLY A 260 8.69 0.73 5.66
CA GLY A 260 9.71 1.78 5.57
C GLY A 260 9.57 2.75 4.41
N ILE A 261 8.55 2.61 3.56
CA ILE A 261 8.21 3.67 2.61
C ILE A 261 7.52 4.81 3.37
N PHE A 262 7.98 6.01 3.10
CA PHE A 262 7.34 7.27 3.49
C PHE A 262 6.72 7.92 2.26
N ALA A 263 5.53 8.50 2.39
CA ALA A 263 4.86 9.20 1.30
C ALA A 263 3.74 10.14 1.82
N THR A 264 3.32 11.07 0.96
CA THR A 264 2.07 11.82 1.12
C THR A 264 0.87 11.03 0.57
N ALA A 265 -0.35 11.47 0.89
CA ALA A 265 -1.56 10.91 0.29
C ALA A 265 -1.63 11.15 -1.22
N GLU A 266 -1.11 12.27 -1.70
CA GLU A 266 -1.02 12.61 -3.12
C GLU A 266 -0.07 11.68 -3.89
N ASP A 267 1.11 11.38 -3.32
CA ASP A 267 2.04 10.40 -3.92
C ASP A 267 1.37 9.02 -4.10
N ILE A 268 0.62 8.57 -3.07
CA ILE A 268 -0.11 7.30 -3.16
C ILE A 268 -1.23 7.38 -4.21
N ALA A 269 -1.92 8.52 -4.33
CA ALA A 269 -2.94 8.72 -5.35
C ALA A 269 -2.35 8.62 -6.77
N HIS A 270 -1.17 9.17 -7.02
CA HIS A 270 -0.46 9.01 -8.29
C HIS A 270 -0.13 7.55 -8.59
N TRP A 271 0.36 6.81 -7.59
CA TRP A 271 0.58 5.36 -7.75
C TRP A 271 -0.73 4.60 -8.02
N VAL A 272 -1.82 4.93 -7.31
CA VAL A 272 -3.14 4.34 -7.51
C VAL A 272 -3.68 4.60 -8.92
N ILE A 273 -3.53 5.82 -9.43
CA ILE A 273 -3.94 6.19 -10.79
C ILE A 273 -3.13 5.39 -11.82
N TRP A 274 -1.82 5.27 -11.63
CA TRP A 274 -0.96 4.42 -12.47
C TRP A 274 -1.43 2.96 -12.42
N PHE A 275 -1.68 2.40 -11.23
CA PHE A 275 -2.14 1.04 -11.02
C PHE A 275 -3.48 0.77 -11.74
N MET A 276 -4.46 1.68 -11.64
CA MET A 276 -5.75 1.55 -12.33
C MET A 276 -5.64 1.64 -13.85
N ASN A 277 -4.59 2.26 -14.38
CA ASN A 277 -4.32 2.37 -15.81
C ASN A 277 -3.50 1.20 -16.39
N LEU A 278 -3.07 0.24 -15.56
CA LEU A 278 -2.42 -0.97 -16.05
C LEU A 278 -3.37 -1.78 -16.97
N PRO A 279 -2.85 -2.48 -17.98
CA PRO A 279 -3.63 -3.45 -18.75
C PRO A 279 -4.34 -4.44 -17.83
N ALA A 280 -5.55 -4.87 -18.19
CA ALA A 280 -6.42 -5.69 -17.33
C ALA A 280 -5.72 -6.94 -16.80
N ASP A 281 -5.01 -7.68 -17.66
CA ASP A 281 -4.27 -8.89 -17.27
C ASP A 281 -3.12 -8.59 -16.31
N THR A 282 -2.39 -7.49 -16.55
CA THR A 282 -1.32 -7.03 -15.64
C THR A 282 -1.90 -6.58 -14.32
N ARG A 283 -3.03 -5.86 -14.33
CA ARG A 283 -3.73 -5.38 -13.14
C ARG A 283 -4.27 -6.53 -12.29
N ALA A 284 -4.83 -7.58 -12.90
CA ALA A 284 -5.27 -8.79 -12.20
C ALA A 284 -4.11 -9.45 -11.43
N ASN A 285 -2.93 -9.57 -12.03
CA ASN A 285 -1.73 -10.06 -11.35
C ASN A 285 -1.24 -9.07 -10.28
N ALA A 286 -1.35 -7.77 -10.53
CA ALA A 286 -0.93 -6.71 -9.61
C ALA A 286 -1.76 -6.69 -8.32
N CYS A 287 -3.05 -7.04 -8.38
CA CYS A 287 -3.88 -7.19 -7.19
C CYS A 287 -3.34 -8.25 -6.22
N HIS A 288 -2.62 -9.25 -6.71
CA HIS A 288 -1.98 -10.29 -5.89
C HIS A 288 -0.55 -9.93 -5.44
N ALA A 289 -0.05 -8.75 -5.77
CA ALA A 289 1.30 -8.30 -5.40
C ALA A 289 1.33 -7.63 -4.01
N GLY A 290 0.76 -8.30 -3.00
CA GLY A 290 0.71 -7.82 -1.62
C GLY A 290 -0.57 -7.07 -1.26
N LEU A 291 -1.51 -6.87 -2.19
CA LEU A 291 -2.86 -6.38 -1.86
C LEU A 291 -3.76 -7.55 -1.45
N TRP A 292 -4.67 -7.31 -0.53
CA TRP A 292 -5.79 -8.20 -0.29
C TRP A 292 -6.88 -7.93 -1.32
N THR A 293 -7.41 -8.99 -1.91
CA THR A 293 -8.43 -8.91 -2.96
C THR A 293 -9.73 -9.56 -2.51
N ASP A 294 -10.83 -8.87 -2.78
CA ASP A 294 -12.20 -9.33 -2.57
C ASP A 294 -13.06 -8.95 -3.76
N SER A 295 -14.23 -9.57 -3.88
CA SER A 295 -15.31 -9.11 -4.76
C SER A 295 -16.46 -8.63 -3.90
N ILE A 296 -17.00 -7.45 -4.24
CA ILE A 296 -18.19 -6.89 -3.58
C ILE A 296 -19.29 -6.68 -4.60
N THR A 297 -20.55 -6.74 -4.13
CA THR A 297 -21.70 -6.40 -4.96
C THR A 297 -22.04 -4.94 -4.77
N THR A 298 -22.05 -4.18 -5.86
CA THR A 298 -22.48 -2.77 -5.88
C THR A 298 -23.99 -2.64 -5.67
N SER A 299 -24.48 -1.42 -5.45
CA SER A 299 -25.91 -1.15 -5.33
C SER A 299 -26.71 -1.50 -6.60
N SER A 300 -26.05 -1.50 -7.76
CA SER A 300 -26.63 -1.94 -9.05
C SER A 300 -26.69 -3.47 -9.20
N GLY A 301 -26.18 -4.25 -8.24
CA GLY A 301 -26.10 -5.71 -8.31
C GLY A 301 -24.92 -6.25 -9.10
N THR A 302 -24.02 -5.39 -9.58
CA THR A 302 -22.80 -5.80 -10.30
C THR A 302 -21.69 -6.20 -9.32
N SER A 303 -20.96 -7.28 -9.60
CA SER A 303 -19.76 -7.63 -8.83
C SER A 303 -18.57 -6.79 -9.30
N THR A 304 -17.88 -6.14 -8.39
CA THR A 304 -16.65 -5.38 -8.67
C THR A 304 -15.51 -5.85 -7.79
N LEU A 305 -14.28 -5.79 -8.33
CA LEU A 305 -13.05 -6.14 -7.64
C LEU A 305 -12.65 -5.05 -6.66
N VAL A 306 -12.26 -5.44 -5.45
CA VAL A 306 -11.67 -4.57 -4.44
C VAL A 306 -10.26 -5.01 -4.12
N CYS A 307 -9.29 -4.12 -4.28
CA CYS A 307 -7.91 -4.31 -3.86
C CYS A 307 -7.63 -3.37 -2.68
N ARG A 308 -7.11 -3.90 -1.56
CA ARG A 308 -6.90 -3.09 -0.35
C ARG A 308 -5.69 -3.54 0.44
N HIS A 309 -5.11 -2.61 1.20
CA HIS A 309 -4.14 -2.94 2.23
C HIS A 309 -4.16 -1.89 3.35
N THR A 310 -3.65 -2.28 4.53
CA THR A 310 -3.54 -1.38 5.68
C THR A 310 -2.12 -1.35 6.21
N GLY A 311 -1.70 -0.21 6.76
CA GLY A 311 -0.46 -0.05 7.53
C GLY A 311 -0.73 0.02 9.03
N TYR A 312 0.20 -0.51 9.80
CA TYR A 312 0.12 -0.55 11.27
C TYR A 312 0.02 0.86 11.88
N THR A 313 0.75 1.80 11.34
CA THR A 313 0.79 3.21 11.77
C THR A 313 -0.54 3.95 11.62
N GLY A 314 -1.51 3.36 10.93
CA GLY A 314 -2.84 3.95 10.73
C GLY A 314 -3.17 4.27 9.28
N THR A 315 -2.31 3.88 8.34
CA THR A 315 -2.47 4.12 6.91
C THR A 315 -3.32 3.05 6.24
N SER A 316 -4.01 3.38 5.15
CA SER A 316 -4.76 2.41 4.34
C SER A 316 -5.03 2.91 2.93
N VAL A 317 -5.17 1.97 2.01
CA VAL A 317 -5.63 2.18 0.64
C VAL A 317 -6.70 1.15 0.30
N THR A 318 -7.76 1.61 -0.35
CA THR A 318 -8.81 0.77 -0.93
C THR A 318 -9.04 1.24 -2.36
N ILE A 319 -8.98 0.32 -3.31
CA ILE A 319 -9.05 0.59 -4.75
C ILE A 319 -10.15 -0.28 -5.34
N LEU A 320 -11.05 0.33 -6.10
CA LEU A 320 -12.02 -0.31 -6.97
C LEU A 320 -11.56 -0.05 -8.42
N PRO A 321 -10.70 -0.91 -8.95
CA PRO A 321 -10.01 -0.61 -10.20
C PRO A 321 -10.96 -0.53 -11.41
N ASP A 322 -12.01 -1.34 -11.43
CA ASP A 322 -12.98 -1.36 -12.52
C ASP A 322 -13.94 -0.14 -12.46
N GLU A 323 -14.18 0.39 -11.27
CA GLU A 323 -14.94 1.61 -11.01
C GLU A 323 -14.07 2.88 -11.12
N ARG A 324 -12.74 2.72 -11.35
CA ARG A 324 -11.76 3.80 -11.37
C ARG A 324 -11.80 4.70 -10.14
N ARG A 325 -12.02 4.10 -8.96
CA ARG A 325 -12.17 4.78 -7.67
C ARG A 325 -11.19 4.25 -6.65
N ALA A 326 -10.72 5.15 -5.78
CA ALA A 326 -9.91 4.74 -4.64
C ALA A 326 -10.09 5.69 -3.45
N LEU A 327 -9.84 5.16 -2.25
CA LEU A 327 -9.79 5.90 -1.00
C LEU A 327 -8.46 5.62 -0.32
N ILE A 328 -7.76 6.69 0.04
CA ILE A 328 -6.50 6.69 0.77
C ILE A 328 -6.74 7.42 2.08
N LEU A 329 -6.56 6.73 3.20
CA LEU A 329 -6.62 7.31 4.53
C LEU A 329 -5.25 7.16 5.19
N LEU A 330 -4.60 8.27 5.49
CA LEU A 330 -3.35 8.30 6.23
C LEU A 330 -3.60 8.95 7.59
N THR A 331 -3.26 8.25 8.66
CA THR A 331 -3.33 8.74 10.03
C THR A 331 -2.03 8.43 10.77
N ASN A 332 -1.81 9.11 11.86
CA ASN A 332 -0.72 8.82 12.81
C ASN A 332 -1.29 8.21 14.11
N ARG A 333 -2.21 7.22 14.00
CA ARG A 333 -2.92 6.64 15.15
C ARG A 333 -2.00 6.09 16.25
N VAL A 334 -0.78 5.67 15.90
CA VAL A 334 0.21 5.18 16.88
C VAL A 334 0.92 6.32 17.63
N HIS A 335 0.64 7.57 17.29
CA HIS A 335 1.21 8.75 17.94
C HIS A 335 0.24 9.33 18.99
N PRO A 336 0.69 9.67 20.19
CA PRO A 336 2.01 9.36 20.76
C PRO A 336 2.14 7.92 21.23
N LYS A 337 1.01 7.19 21.39
CA LYS A 337 0.95 5.80 21.84
C LYS A 337 -0.02 4.97 21.00
N ASP A 338 0.28 3.69 20.86
CA ASP A 338 -0.57 2.72 20.15
C ASP A 338 -1.69 2.18 21.07
N GLU A 339 -2.80 2.92 21.17
CA GLU A 339 -3.92 2.59 22.06
C GLU A 339 -5.23 2.28 21.33
N HIS A 340 -5.35 2.62 20.04
CA HIS A 340 -6.62 2.59 19.33
C HIS A 340 -6.61 1.74 18.05
N ASN A 341 -7.80 1.26 17.66
CA ASN A 341 -8.03 0.49 16.45
C ASN A 341 -8.89 1.27 15.45
N LEU A 342 -8.50 1.28 14.18
CA LEU A 342 -9.18 2.02 13.11
C LEU A 342 -10.16 1.16 12.29
N SER A 343 -10.43 -0.08 12.66
CA SER A 343 -11.23 -0.99 11.84
C SER A 343 -12.63 -0.45 11.55
N ALA A 344 -13.28 0.17 12.54
CA ALA A 344 -14.62 0.76 12.37
C ALA A 344 -14.58 1.97 11.42
N LEU A 345 -13.67 2.92 11.64
CA LEU A 345 -13.50 4.10 10.79
C LEU A 345 -13.21 3.70 9.33
N ARG A 346 -12.23 2.82 9.12
CA ARG A 346 -11.88 2.31 7.79
C ARG A 346 -13.05 1.61 7.11
N LYS A 347 -13.80 0.77 7.84
CA LYS A 347 -14.96 0.06 7.30
C LYS A 347 -16.04 1.04 6.80
N THR A 348 -16.37 2.05 7.62
CA THR A 348 -17.39 3.06 7.27
C THR A 348 -16.94 3.93 6.09
N LEU A 349 -15.69 4.44 6.09
CA LEU A 349 -15.17 5.22 4.97
C LEU A 349 -15.12 4.39 3.67
N ASN A 350 -14.68 3.13 3.73
CA ASN A 350 -14.63 2.25 2.58
C ASN A 350 -16.03 1.96 2.01
N SER A 351 -17.08 1.84 2.85
CA SER A 351 -18.45 1.65 2.38
C SER A 351 -19.00 2.85 1.60
N MET A 352 -18.44 4.05 1.84
CA MET A 352 -18.80 5.26 1.08
C MET A 352 -18.19 5.31 -0.32
N LEU A 353 -17.16 4.51 -0.57
CA LEU A 353 -16.49 4.44 -1.88
C LEU A 353 -17.28 3.56 -2.86
N ILE A 354 -18.07 2.62 -2.34
CA ILE A 354 -18.82 1.62 -3.11
C ILE A 354 -20.05 2.29 -3.72
N PRO A 355 -20.23 2.24 -5.06
CA PRO A 355 -21.38 2.83 -5.73
C PRO A 355 -22.69 2.10 -5.50
#